data_d08b15ea22c48647db73031026c349e2
#
_entry.id   d08b15ea22c48647db73031026c349e2
#
_cell.length_a   1.000
_cell.length_b   1.000
_cell.length_c   1.000
_cell.angle_alpha   90.00
_cell.angle_beta   90.00
_cell.angle_gamma   90.00
#
_symmetry.space_group_name_H-M   'P 1'
#
loop_
_entity.id
_entity.type
_entity.pdbx_description
1 polymer ?
#
loop_
_entity_poly.entity_id
_entity_poly.type
_entity_poly.pdbx_seq_one_letter_code
_entity_poly.pdbx_strand_id
1 'polypeptide(L)'
;VIEELNRAPAMAVFGELFQLLDRKDNGESTYEVDFPSDEFQAWLAYETNVSHAKIKLPSNLSIYASMNSADQGVYPLDTAFRRRWEQEYMPIDWSKGLESDLIVVKADGNEAKVRWRVLGKAINDELEDHYTEDRLLGQWWLNIRDIENSNQLVPSKLLNYLWDDLLRHDEDTKKKIFMPAIKRLGQLMQRNHIEVKKQIFSEAFLNKLVP
;
A
#
# COMPACT_ATOMS: atom_id res chain seq x y z
N VAL A 1 -2.96 16.45 4.69
CA VAL A 1 -3.06 15.02 4.30
C VAL A 1 -3.22 14.20 5.57
N ILE A 2 -4.09 13.17 5.52
CA ILE A 2 -4.30 12.20 6.60
C ILE A 2 -3.94 10.83 6.02
N GLU A 3 -2.94 10.16 6.60
CA GLU A 3 -2.58 8.81 6.21
C GLU A 3 -3.24 7.79 7.12
N GLU A 4 -3.61 6.64 6.58
CA GLU A 4 -4.20 5.53 7.35
C GLU A 4 -5.48 5.95 8.11
N LEU A 5 -6.39 6.63 7.43
CA LEU A 5 -7.61 7.21 8.03
C LEU A 5 -8.41 6.23 8.90
N ASN A 6 -8.37 4.95 8.58
CA ASN A 6 -9.10 3.88 9.24
C ASN A 6 -8.27 3.05 10.24
N ARG A 7 -7.06 3.50 10.62
CA ARG A 7 -6.28 2.89 11.72
C ARG A 7 -6.85 3.21 13.11
N ALA A 8 -7.73 4.20 13.18
CA ALA A 8 -8.48 4.52 14.39
C ALA A 8 -9.97 4.65 14.07
N PRO A 9 -10.85 4.60 15.06
CA PRO A 9 -12.28 4.87 14.85
C PRO A 9 -12.47 6.31 14.39
N ALA A 10 -12.60 6.55 13.09
CA ALA A 10 -12.59 7.89 12.49
C ALA A 10 -13.63 8.83 13.12
N MET A 11 -14.84 8.34 13.38
CA MET A 11 -15.89 9.13 14.07
C MET A 11 -15.46 9.60 15.45
N ALA A 12 -14.77 8.77 16.23
CA ALA A 12 -14.30 9.14 17.56
C ALA A 12 -13.13 10.14 17.49
N VAL A 13 -12.24 9.98 16.50
CA VAL A 13 -11.10 10.88 16.31
C VAL A 13 -11.54 12.24 15.81
N PHE A 14 -12.45 12.30 14.85
CA PHE A 14 -12.98 13.57 14.35
C PHE A 14 -13.90 14.25 15.35
N GLY A 15 -14.66 13.48 16.16
CA GLY A 15 -15.59 14.05 17.13
C GLY A 15 -16.54 15.05 16.47
N GLU A 16 -16.67 16.23 17.06
CA GLU A 16 -17.52 17.30 16.53
C GLU A 16 -17.03 17.86 15.18
N LEU A 17 -15.72 17.78 14.90
CA LEU A 17 -15.15 18.22 13.63
C LEU A 17 -15.72 17.44 12.43
N PHE A 18 -16.29 16.26 12.66
CA PHE A 18 -16.97 15.49 11.64
C PHE A 18 -18.07 16.27 10.91
N GLN A 19 -18.80 17.15 11.60
CA GLN A 19 -19.84 17.99 11.02
C GLN A 19 -19.26 19.01 10.04
N LEU A 20 -18.01 19.44 10.21
CA LEU A 20 -17.34 20.39 9.34
C LEU A 20 -17.02 19.81 7.95
N LEU A 21 -17.04 18.48 7.81
CA LEU A 21 -16.84 17.82 6.52
C LEU A 21 -18.04 17.93 5.59
N ASP A 22 -19.23 18.33 6.09
CA ASP A 22 -20.35 18.70 5.25
C ASP A 22 -20.09 20.08 4.60
N ARG A 23 -19.90 20.12 3.29
CA ARG A 23 -19.53 21.32 2.54
C ARG A 23 -20.71 21.88 1.77
N LYS A 24 -20.72 23.22 1.65
CA LYS A 24 -21.58 23.94 0.72
C LYS A 24 -21.00 23.89 -0.69
N ASP A 25 -21.76 24.32 -1.69
CA ASP A 25 -21.31 24.39 -3.09
C ASP A 25 -20.06 25.28 -3.28
N ASN A 26 -19.88 26.29 -2.43
CA ASN A 26 -18.70 27.14 -2.44
C ASN A 26 -17.47 26.53 -1.72
N GLY A 27 -17.59 25.31 -1.17
CA GLY A 27 -16.52 24.60 -0.47
C GLY A 27 -16.34 24.94 1.01
N GLU A 28 -17.12 25.86 1.59
CA GLU A 28 -17.10 26.12 3.04
C GLU A 28 -17.87 25.04 3.81
N SER A 29 -17.57 24.84 5.09
CA SER A 29 -18.39 23.99 5.98
C SER A 29 -19.83 24.50 6.03
N THR A 30 -20.78 23.58 5.95
CA THR A 30 -22.20 23.88 6.14
C THR A 30 -22.49 24.24 7.60
N TYR A 31 -21.82 23.53 8.52
CA TYR A 31 -21.96 23.70 9.97
C TYR A 31 -20.73 24.36 10.57
N GLU A 32 -20.89 24.86 11.77
CA GLU A 32 -19.84 25.44 12.58
C GLU A 32 -19.84 24.72 13.94
N VAL A 33 -18.67 24.58 14.55
CA VAL A 33 -18.51 23.99 15.89
C VAL A 33 -17.89 25.00 16.85
N ASP A 34 -18.13 24.81 18.13
CA ASP A 34 -17.55 25.66 19.16
C ASP A 34 -16.05 25.37 19.32
N PHE A 35 -15.32 26.33 19.88
CA PHE A 35 -13.92 26.09 20.23
C PHE A 35 -13.82 25.10 21.40
N PRO A 36 -12.76 24.29 21.46
CA PRO A 36 -12.56 23.33 22.54
C PRO A 36 -12.36 24.01 23.92
N SER A 37 -11.90 25.26 23.93
CA SER A 37 -11.83 26.08 25.13
C SER A 37 -11.72 27.57 24.79
N ASP A 38 -12.07 28.44 25.77
CA ASP A 38 -11.95 29.89 25.64
C ASP A 38 -10.47 30.31 25.48
N GLU A 39 -9.56 29.60 26.15
CA GLU A 39 -8.12 29.87 26.05
C GLU A 39 -7.61 29.62 24.63
N PHE A 40 -8.05 28.52 23.98
CA PHE A 40 -7.67 28.24 22.61
C PHE A 40 -8.22 29.31 21.65
N GLN A 41 -9.46 29.75 21.86
CA GLN A 41 -10.06 30.81 21.07
C GLN A 41 -9.28 32.12 21.22
N ALA A 42 -8.93 32.50 22.44
CA ALA A 42 -8.17 33.70 22.72
C ALA A 42 -6.75 33.65 22.14
N TRP A 43 -6.08 32.51 22.25
CA TRP A 43 -4.76 32.28 21.66
C TRP A 43 -4.81 32.41 20.13
N LEU A 44 -5.79 31.81 19.47
CA LEU A 44 -5.95 31.89 18.02
C LEU A 44 -6.21 33.32 17.58
N ALA A 45 -7.06 34.05 18.28
CA ALA A 45 -7.34 35.45 18.01
C ALA A 45 -6.08 36.33 18.15
N TYR A 46 -5.25 36.05 19.12
CA TYR A 46 -3.96 36.73 19.31
C TYR A 46 -2.99 36.45 18.16
N GLU A 47 -2.78 35.16 17.79
CA GLU A 47 -1.84 34.76 16.75
C GLU A 47 -2.25 35.22 15.35
N THR A 48 -3.55 35.24 15.07
CA THR A 48 -4.07 35.55 13.71
C THR A 48 -4.53 36.99 13.56
N ASN A 49 -4.66 37.76 14.64
CA ASN A 49 -5.34 39.08 14.70
C ASN A 49 -6.79 39.03 14.20
N VAL A 50 -7.43 37.85 14.25
CA VAL A 50 -8.82 37.65 13.81
C VAL A 50 -9.58 36.93 14.92
N SER A 51 -10.69 37.54 15.34
CA SER A 51 -11.59 36.90 16.30
C SER A 51 -12.67 36.12 15.56
N HIS A 52 -12.77 34.84 15.88
CA HIS A 52 -13.82 33.96 15.38
C HIS A 52 -14.71 33.51 16.55
N ALA A 53 -16.02 33.49 16.34
CA ALA A 53 -16.96 32.98 17.32
C ALA A 53 -17.02 31.47 17.34
N LYS A 54 -16.80 30.85 16.19
CA LYS A 54 -16.87 29.39 15.97
C LYS A 54 -15.82 28.93 14.95
N ILE A 55 -15.56 27.64 14.93
CA ILE A 55 -14.68 26.99 13.94
C ILE A 55 -15.49 26.56 12.73
N LYS A 56 -14.98 26.84 11.54
CA LYS A 56 -15.44 26.29 10.27
C LYS A 56 -14.26 26.04 9.34
N LEU A 57 -14.41 25.13 8.39
CA LEU A 57 -13.42 24.94 7.34
C LEU A 57 -13.68 25.91 6.20
N PRO A 58 -12.69 26.69 5.78
CA PRO A 58 -12.83 27.64 4.68
C PRO A 58 -12.89 26.93 3.32
N SER A 59 -13.35 27.65 2.30
CA SER A 59 -13.49 27.14 0.93
C SER A 59 -12.16 26.71 0.27
N ASN A 60 -11.05 27.27 0.71
CA ASN A 60 -9.72 27.02 0.16
C ASN A 60 -8.95 25.91 0.91
N LEU A 61 -9.60 25.16 1.83
CA LEU A 61 -9.00 24.02 2.51
C LEU A 61 -9.52 22.73 1.91
N SER A 62 -8.61 21.94 1.31
CA SER A 62 -8.86 20.57 0.88
C SER A 62 -8.21 19.57 1.85
N ILE A 63 -8.92 18.48 2.15
CA ILE A 63 -8.44 17.40 3.00
C ILE A 63 -8.30 16.16 2.13
N TYR A 64 -7.11 15.61 2.09
CA TYR A 64 -6.82 14.34 1.41
C TYR A 64 -6.56 13.27 2.45
N ALA A 65 -7.11 12.09 2.24
CA ALA A 65 -6.89 10.96 3.13
C ALA A 65 -6.60 9.69 2.34
N SER A 66 -5.68 8.85 2.84
CA SER A 66 -5.50 7.50 2.35
C SER A 66 -6.02 6.48 3.36
N MET A 67 -6.49 5.36 2.87
CA MET A 67 -6.87 4.22 3.70
C MET A 67 -6.62 2.91 2.96
N ASN A 68 -6.38 1.85 3.73
CA ASN A 68 -6.38 0.49 3.23
C ASN A 68 -7.65 -0.21 3.71
N SER A 69 -8.54 -0.59 2.80
CA SER A 69 -9.86 -1.15 3.15
C SER A 69 -9.81 -2.61 3.60
N ALA A 70 -8.75 -3.33 3.28
CA ALA A 70 -8.65 -4.78 3.50
C ALA A 70 -7.53 -5.18 4.45
N ASP A 71 -6.82 -4.25 5.04
CA ASP A 71 -5.78 -4.55 6.01
C ASP A 71 -6.38 -5.07 7.33
N GLN A 72 -5.64 -5.96 8.01
CA GLN A 72 -6.06 -6.47 9.32
C GLN A 72 -5.88 -5.39 10.40
N GLY A 73 -6.87 -5.30 11.29
CA GLY A 73 -6.83 -4.33 12.40
C GLY A 73 -7.20 -2.90 12.02
N VAL A 74 -7.87 -2.70 10.88
CA VAL A 74 -8.46 -1.40 10.53
C VAL A 74 -9.93 -1.33 10.96
N TYR A 75 -10.41 -0.11 11.19
CA TYR A 75 -11.80 0.14 11.54
C TYR A 75 -12.64 0.38 10.28
N PRO A 76 -13.84 -0.20 10.18
CA PRO A 76 -14.74 0.10 9.08
C PRO A 76 -15.21 1.56 9.17
N LEU A 77 -15.21 2.25 8.05
CA LEU A 77 -15.82 3.56 7.95
C LEU A 77 -17.31 3.41 7.69
N ASP A 78 -18.14 4.04 8.53
CA ASP A 78 -19.57 4.04 8.32
C ASP A 78 -20.00 4.84 7.08
N THR A 79 -21.23 4.63 6.64
CA THR A 79 -21.79 5.28 5.45
C THR A 79 -21.89 6.79 5.62
N ALA A 80 -22.19 7.28 6.82
CA ALA A 80 -22.30 8.71 7.10
C ALA A 80 -20.96 9.41 6.98
N PHE A 81 -19.88 8.75 7.38
CA PHE A 81 -18.52 9.25 7.20
C PHE A 81 -18.08 9.22 5.73
N ARG A 82 -18.30 8.08 5.04
CA ARG A 82 -17.90 7.89 3.64
C ARG A 82 -18.52 8.90 2.68
N ARG A 83 -19.81 9.22 2.85
CA ARG A 83 -20.53 10.13 1.94
C ARG A 83 -20.01 11.59 1.95
N ARG A 84 -19.18 11.95 2.91
CA ARG A 84 -18.56 13.29 3.01
C ARG A 84 -17.22 13.39 2.28
N TRP A 85 -16.77 12.28 1.70
CA TRP A 85 -15.52 12.18 0.96
C TRP A 85 -15.79 11.85 -0.49
N GLU A 86 -15.17 12.58 -1.37
CA GLU A 86 -15.04 12.15 -2.75
C GLU A 86 -14.03 11.01 -2.79
N GLN A 87 -14.42 9.87 -3.37
CA GLN A 87 -13.59 8.69 -3.41
C GLN A 87 -12.99 8.53 -4.79
N GLU A 88 -11.67 8.54 -4.88
CA GLU A 88 -10.92 8.28 -6.09
C GLU A 88 -10.26 6.91 -6.00
N TYR A 89 -10.53 6.08 -7.00
CA TYR A 89 -9.90 4.77 -7.12
C TYR A 89 -8.53 4.91 -7.79
N MET A 90 -7.49 4.39 -7.14
CA MET A 90 -6.11 4.43 -7.63
C MET A 90 -5.71 3.03 -8.14
N PRO A 91 -5.81 2.76 -9.45
CA PRO A 91 -5.48 1.45 -10.01
C PRO A 91 -3.99 1.16 -9.95
N ILE A 92 -3.65 -0.14 -9.94
CA ILE A 92 -2.27 -0.59 -10.17
C ILE A 92 -1.90 -0.28 -11.62
N ASP A 93 -0.89 0.56 -11.82
CA ASP A 93 -0.44 1.01 -13.13
C ASP A 93 1.03 0.64 -13.36
N TRP A 94 1.27 -0.51 -13.99
CA TRP A 94 2.62 -1.00 -14.29
C TRP A 94 3.38 -0.20 -15.36
N SER A 95 2.76 0.81 -15.99
CA SER A 95 3.46 1.78 -16.82
C SER A 95 4.28 2.77 -15.99
N LYS A 96 3.95 2.89 -14.72
CA LYS A 96 4.62 3.70 -13.70
C LYS A 96 5.38 2.80 -12.72
N GLY A 97 6.11 3.37 -11.81
CA GLY A 97 6.79 2.64 -10.74
C GLY A 97 8.30 2.61 -10.93
N LEU A 98 8.94 1.70 -10.19
CA LEU A 98 10.41 1.62 -10.14
C LEU A 98 10.99 1.01 -11.42
N GLU A 99 11.90 1.73 -12.07
CA GLU A 99 12.64 1.31 -13.27
C GLU A 99 13.95 0.57 -12.91
N SER A 100 13.89 -0.39 -11.96
CA SER A 100 15.06 -1.15 -11.54
C SER A 100 14.98 -2.61 -11.95
N ASP A 101 16.14 -3.18 -12.24
CA ASP A 101 16.30 -4.58 -12.58
C ASP A 101 16.59 -5.42 -11.33
N LEU A 102 15.96 -6.57 -11.27
CA LEU A 102 16.24 -7.66 -10.35
C LEU A 102 16.99 -8.76 -11.09
N ILE A 103 17.71 -9.58 -10.35
CA ILE A 103 18.38 -10.74 -10.94
C ILE A 103 17.58 -12.00 -10.61
N VAL A 104 17.27 -12.78 -11.63
CA VAL A 104 16.67 -14.11 -11.48
C VAL A 104 17.63 -15.16 -12.04
N VAL A 105 17.65 -16.36 -11.45
CA VAL A 105 18.50 -17.46 -11.90
C VAL A 105 17.64 -18.49 -12.62
N LYS A 106 18.04 -18.87 -13.82
CA LYS A 106 17.39 -19.87 -14.67
C LYS A 106 17.77 -21.30 -14.26
N ALA A 107 17.10 -22.29 -14.86
CA ALA A 107 17.35 -23.71 -14.63
C ALA A 107 18.79 -24.14 -14.99
N ASP A 108 19.37 -23.53 -16.00
CA ASP A 108 20.75 -23.76 -16.46
C ASP A 108 21.81 -23.07 -15.57
N GLY A 109 21.38 -22.35 -14.53
CA GLY A 109 22.24 -21.58 -13.63
C GLY A 109 22.62 -20.17 -14.14
N ASN A 110 22.19 -19.79 -15.34
CA ASN A 110 22.45 -18.46 -15.89
C ASN A 110 21.58 -17.40 -15.20
N GLU A 111 22.16 -16.21 -14.98
CA GLU A 111 21.47 -15.05 -14.46
C GLU A 111 20.73 -14.29 -15.59
N ALA A 112 19.54 -13.79 -15.29
CA ALA A 112 18.82 -12.89 -16.17
C ALA A 112 18.35 -11.66 -15.40
N LYS A 113 18.42 -10.49 -16.02
CA LYS A 113 17.87 -9.25 -15.49
C LYS A 113 16.40 -9.15 -15.83
N VAL A 114 15.57 -8.86 -14.82
CA VAL A 114 14.14 -8.70 -14.97
C VAL A 114 13.72 -7.41 -14.29
N ARG A 115 13.04 -6.52 -15.01
CA ARG A 115 12.53 -5.28 -14.42
C ARG A 115 11.50 -5.58 -13.34
N TRP A 116 11.49 -4.78 -12.27
CA TRP A 116 10.50 -4.93 -11.21
C TRP A 116 9.07 -4.98 -11.73
N ARG A 117 8.70 -4.09 -12.64
CA ARG A 117 7.35 -4.05 -13.22
C ARG A 117 6.94 -5.34 -13.94
N VAL A 118 7.89 -6.04 -14.56
CA VAL A 118 7.64 -7.33 -15.24
C VAL A 118 7.43 -8.44 -14.22
N LEU A 119 8.31 -8.50 -13.20
CA LEU A 119 8.19 -9.47 -12.12
C LEU A 119 6.90 -9.26 -11.31
N GLY A 120 6.63 -8.02 -10.88
CA GLY A 120 5.46 -7.69 -10.08
C GLY A 120 4.15 -7.97 -10.83
N LYS A 121 4.09 -7.60 -12.13
CA LYS A 121 2.93 -7.92 -12.97
C LYS A 121 2.74 -9.43 -13.11
N ALA A 122 3.79 -10.17 -13.43
CA ALA A 122 3.71 -11.62 -13.59
C ALA A 122 3.29 -12.35 -12.29
N ILE A 123 3.69 -11.83 -11.12
CA ILE A 123 3.21 -12.33 -9.82
C ILE A 123 1.71 -12.04 -9.68
N ASN A 124 1.25 -10.81 -9.96
CA ASN A 124 -0.16 -10.47 -9.88
C ASN A 124 -1.02 -11.31 -10.84
N ASP A 125 -0.54 -11.59 -12.04
CA ASP A 125 -1.23 -12.47 -13.01
C ASP A 125 -1.46 -13.90 -12.46
N GLU A 126 -0.66 -14.37 -11.48
CA GLU A 126 -0.89 -15.64 -10.78
C GLU A 126 -1.82 -15.50 -9.56
N LEU A 127 -2.01 -14.29 -9.07
CA LEU A 127 -2.76 -14.01 -7.84
C LEU A 127 -4.20 -13.55 -8.11
N GLU A 128 -4.45 -12.85 -9.21
CA GLU A 128 -5.71 -12.14 -9.45
C GLU A 128 -6.96 -13.03 -9.47
N ASP A 129 -6.82 -14.30 -9.83
CA ASP A 129 -7.96 -15.25 -9.81
C ASP A 129 -8.35 -15.70 -8.39
N HIS A 130 -7.47 -15.51 -7.40
CA HIS A 130 -7.61 -16.08 -6.05
C HIS A 130 -7.59 -15.05 -4.94
N TYR A 131 -7.11 -13.84 -5.22
CA TYR A 131 -6.90 -12.80 -4.24
C TYR A 131 -7.59 -11.51 -4.64
N THR A 132 -8.07 -10.78 -3.64
CA THR A 132 -8.65 -9.46 -3.83
C THR A 132 -7.56 -8.43 -4.16
N GLU A 133 -7.93 -7.37 -4.86
CA GLU A 133 -7.00 -6.38 -5.42
C GLU A 133 -6.09 -5.72 -4.38
N ASP A 134 -6.58 -5.53 -3.16
CA ASP A 134 -5.81 -4.99 -2.03
C ASP A 134 -4.64 -5.87 -1.58
N ARG A 135 -4.63 -7.15 -2.00
CA ARG A 135 -3.55 -8.08 -1.75
C ARG A 135 -2.54 -8.17 -2.89
N LEU A 136 -2.83 -7.57 -4.01
CA LEU A 136 -1.94 -7.53 -5.16
C LEU A 136 -0.77 -6.58 -4.92
N LEU A 137 0.32 -6.79 -5.63
CA LEU A 137 1.49 -5.93 -5.57
C LEU A 137 1.23 -4.63 -6.34
N GLY A 138 1.42 -3.49 -5.70
CA GLY A 138 1.41 -2.20 -6.37
C GLY A 138 2.73 -1.92 -7.09
N GLN A 139 2.73 -1.03 -8.08
CA GLN A 139 3.93 -0.65 -8.84
C GLN A 139 5.04 -0.03 -7.97
N TRP A 140 4.70 0.53 -6.79
CA TRP A 140 5.62 1.11 -5.82
C TRP A 140 5.88 0.22 -4.60
N TRP A 141 5.50 -1.05 -4.65
CA TRP A 141 5.64 -1.99 -3.54
C TRP A 141 7.10 -2.21 -3.11
N LEU A 142 8.02 -2.22 -4.08
CA LEU A 142 9.45 -2.12 -3.84
C LEU A 142 9.94 -0.68 -4.08
N ASN A 143 10.94 -0.27 -3.32
CA ASN A 143 11.70 0.95 -3.54
C ASN A 143 13.16 0.62 -3.93
N ILE A 144 13.91 1.63 -4.36
CA ILE A 144 15.29 1.45 -4.82
C ILE A 144 16.18 0.84 -3.74
N ARG A 145 15.99 1.20 -2.46
CA ARG A 145 16.79 0.69 -1.34
C ARG A 145 16.54 -0.80 -1.08
N ASP A 146 15.34 -1.29 -1.34
CA ASP A 146 14.99 -2.70 -1.21
C ASP A 146 15.82 -3.56 -2.18
N ILE A 147 16.22 -3.00 -3.33
CA ILE A 147 16.98 -3.68 -4.37
C ILE A 147 18.49 -3.49 -4.17
N GLU A 148 18.95 -2.25 -4.01
CA GLU A 148 20.38 -1.92 -3.98
C GLU A 148 21.11 -2.40 -2.71
N ASN A 149 20.42 -2.41 -1.56
CA ASN A 149 21.02 -2.80 -0.27
C ASN A 149 20.73 -4.25 0.13
N SER A 150 20.28 -5.07 -0.80
CA SER A 150 19.92 -6.45 -0.52
C SER A 150 21.11 -7.41 -0.74
N ASN A 151 21.33 -8.32 0.22
CA ASN A 151 22.19 -9.50 0.02
C ASN A 151 21.46 -10.62 -0.74
N GLN A 152 20.32 -10.31 -1.34
CA GLN A 152 19.43 -11.22 -2.05
C GLN A 152 19.25 -10.73 -3.49
N LEU A 153 19.15 -11.66 -4.42
CA LEU A 153 18.90 -11.36 -5.84
C LEU A 153 17.50 -10.75 -6.05
N VAL A 154 16.53 -11.31 -5.32
CA VAL A 154 15.17 -10.78 -5.19
C VAL A 154 14.98 -10.33 -3.74
N PRO A 155 14.50 -9.12 -3.46
CA PRO A 155 14.41 -8.59 -2.11
C PRO A 155 13.66 -9.51 -1.14
N SER A 156 14.24 -9.74 0.04
CA SER A 156 13.65 -10.58 1.10
C SER A 156 12.25 -10.13 1.50
N LYS A 157 11.99 -8.82 1.49
CA LYS A 157 10.68 -8.24 1.76
C LYS A 157 9.60 -8.84 0.86
N LEU A 158 9.86 -8.94 -0.45
CA LEU A 158 8.94 -9.53 -1.42
C LEU A 158 8.74 -11.02 -1.16
N LEU A 159 9.83 -11.75 -0.94
CA LEU A 159 9.77 -13.19 -0.74
C LEU A 159 9.06 -13.57 0.56
N ASN A 160 9.26 -12.81 1.65
CA ASN A 160 8.55 -12.99 2.91
C ASN A 160 7.05 -12.74 2.73
N TYR A 161 6.68 -11.63 2.10
CA TYR A 161 5.28 -11.33 1.83
C TYR A 161 4.60 -12.44 1.04
N LEU A 162 5.20 -12.87 -0.07
CA LEU A 162 4.62 -13.94 -0.88
C LEU A 162 4.55 -15.26 -0.13
N TRP A 163 5.61 -15.65 0.57
CA TRP A 163 5.72 -16.98 1.16
C TRP A 163 4.94 -17.16 2.47
N ASP A 164 5.06 -16.19 3.39
CA ASP A 164 4.51 -16.29 4.75
C ASP A 164 3.19 -15.56 4.94
N ASP A 165 2.99 -14.43 4.25
CA ASP A 165 1.76 -13.65 4.44
C ASP A 165 0.69 -14.08 3.45
N LEU A 166 1.00 -14.04 2.15
CA LEU A 166 0.00 -14.24 1.11
C LEU A 166 -0.28 -15.71 0.81
N LEU A 167 0.77 -16.46 0.49
CA LEU A 167 0.67 -17.86 0.02
C LEU A 167 0.85 -18.91 1.12
N ARG A 168 0.75 -18.52 2.40
CA ARG A 168 0.95 -19.45 3.53
C ARG A 168 0.10 -20.71 3.42
N HIS A 169 -1.13 -20.56 3.00
CA HIS A 169 -2.13 -21.64 2.90
C HIS A 169 -2.54 -21.96 1.46
N ASP A 170 -1.89 -21.35 0.46
CA ASP A 170 -2.13 -21.57 -0.96
C ASP A 170 -0.94 -22.28 -1.62
N GLU A 171 -0.86 -23.58 -1.40
CA GLU A 171 0.21 -24.41 -1.95
C GLU A 171 0.17 -24.53 -3.49
N ASP A 172 -0.99 -24.34 -4.10
CA ASP A 172 -1.13 -24.46 -5.55
C ASP A 172 -0.56 -23.22 -6.27
N THR A 173 -0.93 -22.02 -5.83
CA THR A 173 -0.33 -20.79 -6.35
C THR A 173 1.15 -20.69 -5.98
N LYS A 174 1.54 -21.14 -4.78
CA LYS A 174 2.95 -21.20 -4.37
C LYS A 174 3.80 -22.03 -5.33
N LYS A 175 3.31 -23.19 -5.78
CA LYS A 175 4.01 -24.06 -6.76
C LYS A 175 4.02 -23.49 -8.17
N LYS A 176 3.05 -22.64 -8.53
CA LYS A 176 3.08 -21.92 -9.82
C LYS A 176 4.24 -20.94 -9.85
N ILE A 177 4.44 -20.16 -8.77
CA ILE A 177 5.47 -19.12 -8.68
C ILE A 177 6.84 -19.71 -8.34
N PHE A 178 6.93 -20.50 -7.28
CA PHE A 178 8.20 -21.01 -6.76
C PHE A 178 8.47 -22.46 -7.20
N MET A 179 9.75 -22.83 -7.19
CA MET A 179 10.14 -24.21 -7.47
C MET A 179 9.48 -25.18 -6.46
N PRO A 180 8.84 -26.27 -6.94
CA PRO A 180 8.20 -27.25 -6.07
C PRO A 180 9.17 -27.95 -5.07
N ALA A 181 10.47 -27.93 -5.35
CA ALA A 181 11.51 -28.47 -4.46
C ALA A 181 11.74 -27.63 -3.20
N ILE A 182 11.35 -26.35 -3.20
CA ILE A 182 11.48 -25.45 -2.05
C ILE A 182 10.30 -25.69 -1.11
N LYS A 183 10.58 -26.12 0.11
CA LYS A 183 9.55 -26.48 1.11
C LYS A 183 9.48 -25.52 2.30
N ARG A 184 10.48 -24.67 2.47
CA ARG A 184 10.62 -23.77 3.63
C ARG A 184 11.18 -22.43 3.19
N LEU A 185 10.74 -21.36 3.85
CA LEU A 185 11.24 -20.01 3.62
C LEU A 185 12.77 -19.93 3.73
N GLY A 186 13.38 -20.59 4.72
CA GLY A 186 14.85 -20.60 4.85
C GLY A 186 15.58 -21.20 3.64
N GLN A 187 15.00 -22.21 2.98
CA GLN A 187 15.56 -22.76 1.73
C GLN A 187 15.43 -21.75 0.58
N LEU A 188 14.30 -21.03 0.51
CA LEU A 188 14.09 -19.98 -0.48
C LEU A 188 15.12 -18.87 -0.32
N MET A 189 15.29 -18.35 0.90
CA MET A 189 16.27 -17.29 1.20
C MET A 189 17.70 -17.71 0.92
N GLN A 190 18.09 -18.95 1.33
CA GLN A 190 19.44 -19.46 1.05
C GLN A 190 19.72 -19.57 -0.45
N ARG A 191 18.77 -20.04 -1.25
CA ARG A 191 18.92 -20.16 -2.70
C ARG A 191 19.03 -18.80 -3.38
N ASN A 192 18.29 -17.83 -2.88
CA ASN A 192 18.22 -16.45 -3.40
C ASN A 192 19.43 -15.59 -2.98
N HIS A 193 20.27 -16.05 -2.06
CA HIS A 193 21.42 -15.27 -1.59
C HIS A 193 22.44 -15.02 -2.71
N ILE A 194 23.00 -13.80 -2.73
CA ILE A 194 23.90 -13.34 -3.80
C ILE A 194 25.19 -14.19 -3.95
N GLU A 195 25.59 -14.91 -2.92
CA GLU A 195 26.72 -15.83 -2.96
C GLU A 195 26.34 -17.25 -3.43
N VAL A 196 25.05 -17.62 -3.28
CA VAL A 196 24.55 -18.96 -3.63
C VAL A 196 23.99 -19.02 -5.03
N LYS A 197 23.22 -18.03 -5.43
CA LYS A 197 22.67 -17.83 -6.78
C LYS A 197 22.03 -19.06 -7.38
N LYS A 198 20.93 -19.53 -6.76
CA LYS A 198 20.19 -20.69 -7.28
C LYS A 198 18.77 -20.28 -7.69
N GLN A 199 18.24 -20.98 -8.67
CA GLN A 199 16.86 -20.81 -9.10
C GLN A 199 15.87 -20.92 -7.93
N ILE A 200 14.96 -19.97 -7.82
CA ILE A 200 13.88 -19.94 -6.83
C ILE A 200 12.49 -20.02 -7.46
N PHE A 201 12.33 -19.49 -8.65
CA PHE A 201 11.06 -19.51 -9.39
C PHE A 201 10.89 -20.82 -10.16
N SER A 202 9.63 -21.22 -10.37
CA SER A 202 9.30 -22.36 -11.22
C SER A 202 9.72 -22.08 -12.68
N GLU A 203 9.92 -23.14 -13.44
CA GLU A 203 10.31 -23.00 -14.85
C GLU A 203 9.20 -22.32 -15.67
N ALA A 204 7.96 -22.70 -15.43
CA ALA A 204 6.80 -22.08 -16.08
C ALA A 204 6.70 -20.58 -15.79
N PHE A 205 6.98 -20.17 -14.55
CA PHE A 205 6.97 -18.76 -14.17
C PHE A 205 8.16 -17.99 -14.76
N LEU A 206 9.36 -18.57 -14.77
CA LEU A 206 10.54 -17.95 -15.39
C LEU A 206 10.34 -17.70 -16.90
N ASN A 207 9.67 -18.59 -17.62
CA ASN A 207 9.36 -18.39 -19.03
C ASN A 207 8.42 -17.21 -19.30
N LYS A 208 7.65 -16.76 -18.30
CA LYS A 208 6.86 -15.51 -18.39
C LYS A 208 7.72 -14.27 -18.20
N LEU A 209 8.81 -14.37 -17.46
CA LEU A 209 9.68 -13.23 -17.12
C LEU A 209 10.75 -12.98 -18.19
N VAL A 210 11.24 -14.03 -18.79
CA VAL A 210 12.37 -14.00 -19.74
C VAL A 210 11.98 -14.90 -20.92
N PRO A 211 11.26 -14.34 -21.90
CA PRO A 211 10.84 -15.07 -23.08
C PRO A 211 12.00 -15.51 -23.99
#